data_49b9ec3b8fc8d68088d206db8b5b00f3
#
_entry.id   49b9ec3b8fc8d68088d206db8b5b00f3
#
_cell.length_a   1.000
_cell.length_b   1.000
_cell.length_c   1.000
_cell.angle_alpha   90.00
_cell.angle_beta   90.00
_cell.angle_gamma   90.00
#
_symmetry.space_group_name_H-M   'P 1'
#
loop_
_entity.id
_entity.type
_entity.pdbx_description
1 polymer ?
#
loop_
_entity_poly.entity_id
_entity_poly.type
_entity_poly.pdbx_seq_one_letter_code
_entity_poly.pdbx_strand_id
1 'polypeptide(L)'
;KESTSITTYVVLPNDTNPLGNLFGGQLLAWMDVIASVSAHRHCKRVVVTASVNNVSFKRPIPQSSIVTLEAKVSRSFSSSMEVFVDVFVEDPVTGVREKCNQAIYTFVAVDQNGGPIQVPELSPETDEEIERFHGALRRRELNLILAGKMKPSEATEIKKLFIDDAL
;
A
#
# COMPACT_ATOMS: atom_id res chain seq x y z
N LYS A 1 12.98 -6.75 -3.47
CA LYS A 1 13.34 -7.75 -2.45
C LYS A 1 13.77 -7.11 -1.13
N GLU A 2 14.60 -6.09 -1.13
CA GLU A 2 15.12 -5.42 0.08
C GLU A 2 14.05 -4.64 0.87
N SER A 3 13.02 -4.10 0.23
CA SER A 3 11.93 -3.36 0.88
C SER A 3 10.85 -4.24 1.48
N THR A 4 10.82 -5.54 1.16
CA THR A 4 9.79 -6.45 1.67
C THR A 4 9.78 -6.49 3.19
N SER A 5 8.63 -6.23 3.78
CA SER A 5 8.41 -6.19 5.23
C SER A 5 7.15 -6.98 5.55
N ILE A 6 7.25 -7.88 6.52
CA ILE A 6 6.17 -8.78 6.92
C ILE A 6 5.98 -8.67 8.42
N THR A 7 4.73 -8.62 8.85
CA THR A 7 4.34 -8.69 10.26
C THR A 7 3.07 -9.50 10.43
N THR A 8 2.91 -10.12 11.59
CA THR A 8 1.76 -10.96 11.90
C THR A 8 1.19 -10.58 13.25
N TYR A 9 -0.13 -10.49 13.34
CA TYR A 9 -0.89 -10.18 14.54
C TYR A 9 -1.95 -11.24 14.79
N VAL A 10 -2.30 -11.46 16.06
CA VAL A 10 -3.53 -12.13 16.45
C VAL A 10 -4.54 -11.05 16.81
N VAL A 11 -5.76 -11.17 16.29
CA VAL A 11 -6.84 -10.23 16.60
C VAL A 11 -7.31 -10.44 18.03
N LEU A 12 -7.02 -9.49 18.91
CA LEU A 12 -7.39 -9.50 20.31
C LEU A 12 -8.77 -8.84 20.54
N PRO A 13 -9.43 -9.06 21.69
CA PRO A 13 -10.73 -8.45 22.01
C PRO A 13 -10.73 -6.91 21.86
N ASN A 14 -9.64 -6.25 22.29
CA ASN A 14 -9.49 -4.79 22.20
C ASN A 14 -9.21 -4.25 20.79
N ASP A 15 -8.94 -5.13 19.82
CA ASP A 15 -8.79 -4.77 18.40
C ASP A 15 -10.12 -4.84 17.64
N THR A 16 -11.20 -5.25 18.31
CA THR A 16 -12.49 -5.57 17.66
C THR A 16 -13.56 -4.50 17.86
N ASN A 17 -14.48 -4.43 16.90
CA ASN A 17 -15.71 -3.67 16.97
C ASN A 17 -16.79 -4.43 17.79
N PRO A 18 -18.00 -3.84 18.03
CA PRO A 18 -19.07 -4.50 18.75
C PRO A 18 -19.57 -5.83 18.15
N LEU A 19 -19.26 -6.10 16.89
CA LEU A 19 -19.59 -7.37 16.22
C LEU A 19 -18.51 -8.46 16.39
N GLY A 20 -17.45 -8.18 17.16
CA GLY A 20 -16.35 -9.11 17.37
C GLY A 20 -15.41 -9.28 16.18
N ASN A 21 -15.40 -8.32 15.27
CA ASN A 21 -14.51 -8.30 14.11
C ASN A 21 -13.45 -7.21 14.26
N LEU A 22 -12.28 -7.43 13.66
CA LEU A 22 -11.19 -6.46 13.64
C LEU A 22 -11.71 -5.08 13.20
N PHE A 23 -11.44 -4.08 14.00
CA PHE A 23 -11.81 -2.70 13.71
C PHE A 23 -10.99 -2.18 12.50
N GLY A 24 -11.69 -1.59 11.52
CA GLY A 24 -11.06 -1.14 10.27
C GLY A 24 -9.93 -0.14 10.50
N GLY A 25 -10.11 0.78 11.45
CA GLY A 25 -9.06 1.74 11.83
C GLY A 25 -7.82 1.07 12.41
N GLN A 26 -7.98 -0.02 13.16
CA GLN A 26 -6.86 -0.79 13.70
C GLN A 26 -6.08 -1.48 12.58
N LEU A 27 -6.78 -2.07 11.61
CA LEU A 27 -6.14 -2.66 10.44
C LEU A 27 -5.35 -1.61 9.64
N LEU A 28 -5.95 -0.45 9.41
CA LEU A 28 -5.27 0.67 8.73
C LEU A 28 -4.01 1.12 9.48
N ALA A 29 -4.06 1.19 10.82
CA ALA A 29 -2.89 1.55 11.63
C ALA A 29 -1.77 0.52 11.48
N TRP A 30 -2.08 -0.77 11.52
CA TRP A 30 -1.09 -1.83 11.29
C TRP A 30 -0.49 -1.76 9.90
N MET A 31 -1.33 -1.51 8.88
CA MET A 31 -0.89 -1.36 7.49
C MET A 31 0.03 -0.16 7.31
N ASP A 32 -0.28 0.99 7.91
CA ASP A 32 0.54 2.20 7.85
C ASP A 32 1.93 1.96 8.43
N VAL A 33 2.00 1.32 9.60
CA VAL A 33 3.28 0.98 10.25
C VAL A 33 4.14 0.10 9.36
N ILE A 34 3.62 -1.01 8.85
CA ILE A 34 4.43 -1.94 8.04
C ILE A 34 4.81 -1.33 6.69
N ALA A 35 3.93 -0.51 6.10
CA ALA A 35 4.22 0.22 4.87
C ALA A 35 5.34 1.24 5.07
N SER A 36 5.33 1.97 6.20
CA SER A 36 6.39 2.92 6.54
C SER A 36 7.75 2.21 6.73
N VAL A 37 7.76 1.03 7.34
CA VAL A 37 8.98 0.20 7.47
C VAL A 37 9.50 -0.21 6.10
N SER A 38 8.63 -0.62 5.19
CA SER A 38 8.99 -0.98 3.81
C SER A 38 9.60 0.21 3.06
N ALA A 39 8.95 1.37 3.14
CA ALA A 39 9.44 2.61 2.54
C ALA A 39 10.80 3.03 3.11
N HIS A 40 10.94 3.00 4.46
CA HIS A 40 12.19 3.32 5.14
C HIS A 40 13.33 2.38 4.73
N ARG A 41 13.07 1.08 4.63
CA ARG A 41 14.07 0.09 4.17
C ARG A 41 14.58 0.39 2.76
N HIS A 42 13.70 0.90 1.89
CA HIS A 42 14.06 1.28 0.53
C HIS A 42 14.91 2.56 0.48
N CYS A 43 14.44 3.65 1.10
CA CYS A 43 15.10 4.95 0.97
C CYS A 43 16.12 5.28 2.06
N LYS A 44 16.15 4.55 3.18
CA LYS A 44 17.01 4.80 4.35
C LYS A 44 16.84 6.21 4.93
N ARG A 45 15.63 6.77 4.84
CA ARG A 45 15.29 8.13 5.29
C ARG A 45 13.99 8.09 6.09
N VAL A 46 13.74 9.16 6.84
CA VAL A 46 12.43 9.38 7.47
C VAL A 46 11.37 9.53 6.38
N VAL A 47 10.24 8.90 6.58
CA VAL A 47 9.12 8.94 5.65
C VAL A 47 7.86 9.39 6.35
N VAL A 48 6.99 10.10 5.64
CA VAL A 48 5.68 10.54 6.10
C VAL A 48 4.59 10.02 5.17
N THR A 49 3.48 9.59 5.72
CA THR A 49 2.32 9.12 4.97
C THR A 49 1.66 10.31 4.24
N ALA A 50 1.57 10.24 2.93
CA ALA A 50 0.94 11.27 2.11
C ALA A 50 -0.50 10.90 1.74
N SER A 51 -0.76 9.65 1.41
CA SER A 51 -2.10 9.17 1.07
C SER A 51 -2.24 7.66 1.26
N VAL A 52 -3.49 7.24 1.39
CA VAL A 52 -3.90 5.83 1.41
C VAL A 52 -5.02 5.66 0.40
N ASN A 53 -4.90 4.68 -0.48
CA ASN A 53 -5.85 4.42 -1.55
C ASN A 53 -6.23 2.94 -1.65
N ASN A 54 -7.31 2.67 -2.34
CA ASN A 54 -7.81 1.32 -2.65
C ASN A 54 -8.05 0.45 -1.41
N VAL A 55 -8.46 1.07 -0.31
CA VAL A 55 -8.84 0.34 0.90
C VAL A 55 -10.27 -0.13 0.76
N SER A 56 -10.48 -1.44 0.82
CA SER A 56 -11.83 -2.02 0.87
C SER A 56 -11.86 -3.16 1.88
N PHE A 57 -12.80 -3.08 2.80
CA PHE A 57 -13.04 -4.14 3.81
C PHE A 57 -14.05 -5.14 3.25
N LYS A 58 -13.58 -6.04 2.39
CA LYS A 58 -14.43 -7.00 1.67
C LYS A 58 -14.99 -8.10 2.56
N ARG A 59 -14.25 -8.48 3.59
CA ARG A 59 -14.63 -9.55 4.53
C ARG A 59 -14.35 -9.12 5.96
N PRO A 60 -15.23 -9.44 6.92
CA PRO A 60 -14.93 -9.27 8.33
C PRO A 60 -13.79 -10.20 8.74
N ILE A 61 -12.94 -9.73 9.64
CA ILE A 61 -11.85 -10.50 10.24
C ILE A 61 -12.22 -10.76 11.69
N PRO A 62 -12.63 -11.98 12.04
CA PRO A 62 -13.07 -12.29 13.41
C PRO A 62 -11.94 -12.19 14.43
N GLN A 63 -12.32 -11.98 15.69
CA GLN A 63 -11.41 -12.17 16.84
C GLN A 63 -10.73 -13.54 16.78
N SER A 64 -9.51 -13.62 17.27
CA SER A 64 -8.62 -14.78 17.27
C SER A 64 -8.06 -15.17 15.91
N SER A 65 -8.42 -14.52 14.81
CA SER A 65 -7.79 -14.72 13.51
C SER A 65 -6.32 -14.31 13.55
N ILE A 66 -5.51 -15.00 12.77
CA ILE A 66 -4.10 -14.65 12.52
C ILE A 66 -4.04 -13.79 11.26
N VAL A 67 -3.55 -12.55 11.40
CA VAL A 67 -3.48 -11.56 10.30
C VAL A 67 -2.03 -11.30 9.95
N THR A 68 -1.65 -11.61 8.72
CA THR A 68 -0.31 -11.31 8.19
C THR A 68 -0.39 -10.18 7.18
N LEU A 69 0.45 -9.17 7.37
CA LEU A 69 0.60 -8.03 6.48
C LEU A 69 1.94 -8.11 5.77
N GLU A 70 1.92 -8.00 4.45
CA GLU A 70 3.11 -8.01 3.61
C GLU A 70 3.18 -6.68 2.86
N ALA A 71 4.19 -5.86 3.16
CA ALA A 71 4.40 -4.57 2.53
C ALA A 71 5.62 -4.59 1.62
N LYS A 72 5.49 -3.94 0.46
CA LYS A 72 6.57 -3.82 -0.52
C LYS A 72 6.44 -2.53 -1.32
N VAL A 73 7.56 -1.83 -1.51
CA VAL A 73 7.60 -0.68 -2.42
C VAL A 73 7.36 -1.18 -3.85
N SER A 74 6.35 -0.63 -4.51
CA SER A 74 5.98 -0.96 -5.89
C SER A 74 6.62 -0.03 -6.91
N ARG A 75 6.81 1.25 -6.54
CA ARG A 75 7.50 2.23 -7.36
C ARG A 75 8.05 3.38 -6.53
N SER A 76 9.24 3.85 -6.86
CA SER A 76 9.78 5.13 -6.42
C SER A 76 9.58 6.20 -7.50
N PHE A 77 9.35 7.43 -7.04
CA PHE A 77 9.28 8.64 -7.86
C PHE A 77 10.42 9.57 -7.43
N SER A 78 10.31 10.87 -7.63
CA SER A 78 11.37 11.81 -7.23
C SER A 78 11.65 11.76 -5.71
N SER A 79 10.63 12.08 -4.89
CA SER A 79 10.73 12.10 -3.42
C SER A 79 9.68 11.21 -2.73
N SER A 80 8.84 10.55 -3.48
CA SER A 80 7.77 9.70 -2.98
C SER A 80 7.90 8.26 -3.45
N MET A 81 7.26 7.37 -2.70
CA MET A 81 7.22 5.93 -2.99
C MET A 81 5.79 5.43 -2.83
N GLU A 82 5.38 4.58 -3.75
CA GLU A 82 4.16 3.79 -3.61
C GLU A 82 4.50 2.46 -2.94
N VAL A 83 3.70 2.08 -1.94
CA VAL A 83 3.84 0.82 -1.20
C VAL A 83 2.54 0.05 -1.25
N PHE A 84 2.58 -1.17 -1.74
CA PHE A 84 1.48 -2.13 -1.62
C PHE A 84 1.55 -2.82 -0.27
N VAL A 85 0.39 -2.97 0.36
CA VAL A 85 0.22 -3.79 1.57
C VAL A 85 -0.85 -4.83 1.27
N ASP A 86 -0.44 -6.08 1.22
CA ASP A 86 -1.33 -7.23 1.10
C ASP A 86 -1.65 -7.78 2.49
N VAL A 87 -2.92 -8.06 2.75
CA VAL A 87 -3.41 -8.59 4.02
C VAL A 87 -3.92 -10.00 3.82
N PHE A 88 -3.36 -10.92 4.58
CA PHE A 88 -3.75 -12.32 4.61
C PHE A 88 -4.34 -12.66 5.97
N VAL A 89 -5.40 -13.46 5.96
CA VAL A 89 -6.01 -14.01 7.18
C VAL A 89 -5.87 -15.51 7.15
N GLU A 90 -5.42 -16.05 8.27
CA GLU A 90 -5.31 -17.48 8.49
C GLU A 90 -6.33 -17.89 9.55
N ASP A 91 -7.12 -18.91 9.23
CA ASP A 91 -8.00 -19.55 10.19
C ASP A 91 -7.17 -20.35 11.20
N PRO A 92 -7.27 -20.07 12.51
CA PRO A 92 -6.39 -20.69 13.51
C PRO A 92 -6.68 -22.19 13.73
N VAL A 93 -7.82 -22.69 13.24
CA VAL A 93 -8.21 -24.11 13.37
C VAL A 93 -7.80 -24.91 12.14
N THR A 94 -8.09 -24.38 10.95
CA THR A 94 -7.84 -25.09 9.70
C THR A 94 -6.49 -24.80 9.08
N GLY A 95 -5.84 -23.69 9.47
CA GLY A 95 -4.59 -23.21 8.88
C GLY A 95 -4.75 -22.67 7.45
N VAL A 96 -5.99 -22.52 6.97
CA VAL A 96 -6.25 -21.97 5.62
C VAL A 96 -5.94 -20.48 5.63
N ARG A 97 -5.02 -20.07 4.75
CA ARG A 97 -4.59 -18.68 4.57
C ARG A 97 -5.18 -18.10 3.29
N GLU A 98 -5.89 -16.99 3.42
CA GLU A 98 -6.52 -16.30 2.29
C GLU A 98 -6.15 -14.82 2.27
N LYS A 99 -5.93 -14.27 1.08
CA LYS A 99 -5.81 -12.83 0.89
C LYS A 99 -7.18 -12.19 1.04
N CYS A 100 -7.34 -11.32 2.04
CA CYS A 100 -8.64 -10.72 2.36
C CYS A 100 -8.71 -9.24 2.02
N ASN A 101 -7.58 -8.54 1.98
CA ASN A 101 -7.55 -7.09 1.74
C ASN A 101 -6.24 -6.65 1.09
N GLN A 102 -6.26 -5.44 0.58
CA GLN A 102 -5.09 -4.77 0.00
C GLN A 102 -5.27 -3.26 0.15
N ALA A 103 -4.19 -2.57 0.41
CA ALA A 103 -4.16 -1.10 0.36
C ALA A 103 -2.89 -0.62 -0.32
N ILE A 104 -2.94 0.61 -0.82
CA ILE A 104 -1.83 1.27 -1.48
C ILE A 104 -1.54 2.56 -0.73
N TYR A 105 -0.33 2.65 -0.19
CA TYR A 105 0.16 3.79 0.55
C TYR A 105 1.13 4.59 -0.30
N THR A 106 1.10 5.90 -0.16
CA THR A 106 2.12 6.79 -0.71
C THR A 106 2.87 7.45 0.44
N PHE A 107 4.19 7.30 0.45
CA PHE A 107 5.08 7.93 1.41
C PHE A 107 5.98 8.96 0.71
N VAL A 108 6.30 10.03 1.43
CA VAL A 108 7.28 11.04 1.01
C VAL A 108 8.48 10.94 1.94
N ALA A 109 9.67 10.83 1.37
CA ALA A 109 10.91 10.91 2.13
C ALA A 109 11.24 12.36 2.46
N VAL A 110 11.60 12.63 3.71
CA VAL A 110 11.84 13.98 4.20
C VAL A 110 13.20 14.09 4.91
N ASP A 111 13.77 15.28 4.86
CA ASP A 111 14.97 15.65 5.61
C ASP A 111 14.63 16.06 7.07
N GLN A 112 15.63 16.51 7.81
CA GLN A 112 15.48 16.92 9.21
C GLN A 112 14.56 18.13 9.40
N ASN A 113 14.35 18.93 8.35
CA ASN A 113 13.48 20.11 8.35
C ASN A 113 12.08 19.81 7.79
N GLY A 114 11.81 18.54 7.44
CA GLY A 114 10.55 18.12 6.83
C GLY A 114 10.44 18.41 5.34
N GLY A 115 11.53 18.82 4.68
CA GLY A 115 11.58 19.03 3.24
C GLY A 115 11.70 17.72 2.46
N PRO A 116 11.01 17.57 1.30
CA PRO A 116 11.11 16.38 0.48
C PRO A 116 12.54 16.17 -0.04
N ILE A 117 13.02 14.91 0.00
CA ILE A 117 14.33 14.52 -0.54
C ILE A 117 14.19 13.38 -1.54
N GLN A 118 15.14 13.32 -2.46
CA GLN A 118 15.17 12.30 -3.50
C GLN A 118 15.33 10.90 -2.90
N VAL A 119 14.58 9.95 -3.46
CA VAL A 119 14.64 8.53 -3.11
C VAL A 119 15.36 7.73 -4.20
N PRO A 120 15.99 6.58 -3.84
CA PRO A 120 16.59 5.69 -4.82
C PRO A 120 15.55 5.13 -5.80
N GLU A 121 15.99 4.85 -7.02
CA GLU A 121 15.15 4.17 -8.01
C GLU A 121 14.87 2.73 -7.58
N LEU A 122 13.70 2.22 -7.99
CA LEU A 122 13.29 0.84 -7.82
C LEU A 122 13.33 0.12 -9.16
N SER A 123 13.93 -1.06 -9.19
CA SER A 123 13.87 -1.98 -10.34
C SER A 123 13.01 -3.19 -9.97
N PRO A 124 11.87 -3.41 -10.64
CA PRO A 124 11.05 -4.60 -10.41
C PRO A 124 11.74 -5.85 -10.97
N GLU A 125 11.58 -7.00 -10.29
CA GLU A 125 12.24 -8.26 -10.64
C GLU A 125 11.25 -9.36 -11.09
N THR A 126 10.04 -9.38 -10.50
CA THR A 126 9.02 -10.40 -10.81
C THR A 126 7.89 -9.83 -11.66
N ASP A 127 7.12 -10.71 -12.33
CA ASP A 127 5.98 -10.29 -13.15
C ASP A 127 4.96 -9.47 -12.34
N GLU A 128 4.66 -9.88 -11.11
CA GLU A 128 3.79 -9.11 -10.21
C GLU A 128 4.36 -7.73 -9.86
N GLU A 129 5.65 -7.65 -9.59
CA GLU A 129 6.34 -6.37 -9.34
C GLU A 129 6.31 -5.47 -10.58
N ILE A 130 6.52 -6.04 -11.76
CA ILE A 130 6.48 -5.32 -13.04
C ILE A 130 5.07 -4.76 -13.28
N GLU A 131 4.03 -5.56 -13.06
CA GLU A 131 2.63 -5.13 -13.19
C GLU A 131 2.31 -3.98 -12.23
N ARG A 132 2.65 -4.14 -10.94
CA ARG A 132 2.46 -3.10 -9.93
C ARG A 132 3.24 -1.82 -10.25
N PHE A 133 4.47 -1.97 -10.72
CA PHE A 133 5.34 -0.86 -11.10
C PHE A 133 4.78 -0.04 -12.27
N HIS A 134 4.32 -0.70 -13.32
CA HIS A 134 3.70 -0.01 -14.48
C HIS A 134 2.36 0.63 -14.10
N GLY A 135 1.54 -0.05 -13.32
CA GLY A 135 0.27 0.49 -12.84
C GLY A 135 0.41 1.71 -11.91
N ALA A 136 1.56 1.88 -11.26
CA ALA A 136 1.79 2.98 -10.33
C ALA A 136 1.71 4.36 -10.98
N LEU A 137 2.11 4.51 -12.23
CA LEU A 137 1.99 5.78 -12.96
C LEU A 137 0.53 6.20 -13.13
N ARG A 138 -0.35 5.28 -13.53
CA ARG A 138 -1.78 5.55 -13.68
C ARG A 138 -2.42 5.93 -12.34
N ARG A 139 -2.08 5.20 -11.28
CA ARG A 139 -2.57 5.51 -9.93
C ARG A 139 -2.09 6.88 -9.45
N ARG A 140 -0.82 7.22 -9.74
CA ARG A 140 -0.29 8.54 -9.41
C ARG A 140 -1.03 9.66 -10.14
N GLU A 141 -1.26 9.52 -11.44
CA GLU A 141 -2.01 10.51 -12.23
C GLU A 141 -3.43 10.68 -11.67
N LEU A 142 -4.13 9.58 -11.37
CA LEU A 142 -5.45 9.62 -10.77
C LEU A 142 -5.45 10.36 -9.43
N ASN A 143 -4.50 10.07 -8.56
CA ASN A 143 -4.37 10.73 -7.27
C ASN A 143 -4.10 12.24 -7.42
N LEU A 144 -3.27 12.64 -8.38
CA LEU A 144 -2.99 14.05 -8.66
C LEU A 144 -4.22 14.78 -9.21
N ILE A 145 -5.03 14.13 -10.05
CA ILE A 145 -6.28 14.68 -10.57
C ILE A 145 -7.28 14.88 -9.42
N LEU A 146 -7.49 13.85 -8.58
CA LEU A 146 -8.40 13.91 -7.44
C LEU A 146 -7.98 14.97 -6.40
N ALA A 147 -6.67 15.18 -6.27
CA ALA A 147 -6.12 16.23 -5.40
C ALA A 147 -6.13 17.64 -6.03
N GLY A 148 -6.63 17.79 -7.27
CA GLY A 148 -6.64 19.06 -7.99
C GLY A 148 -5.25 19.56 -8.43
N LYS A 149 -4.24 18.68 -8.43
CA LYS A 149 -2.84 18.99 -8.79
C LYS A 149 -2.48 18.67 -10.23
N MET A 150 -3.37 18.04 -10.98
CA MET A 150 -3.21 17.69 -12.39
C MET A 150 -4.56 17.81 -13.10
N LYS A 151 -4.56 18.34 -14.32
CA LYS A 151 -5.77 18.36 -15.16
C LYS A 151 -5.94 17.00 -15.84
N PRO A 152 -7.18 16.50 -16.03
CA PRO A 152 -7.42 15.25 -16.78
C PRO A 152 -6.82 15.25 -18.19
N SER A 153 -6.71 16.43 -18.83
CA SER A 153 -6.09 16.57 -20.14
C SER A 153 -4.59 16.27 -20.16
N GLU A 154 -3.92 16.37 -19.02
CA GLU A 154 -2.48 16.14 -18.85
C GLU A 154 -2.14 14.68 -18.50
N ALA A 155 -3.15 13.86 -18.16
CA ALA A 155 -2.99 12.46 -17.74
C ALA A 155 -2.75 11.55 -18.95
N THR A 156 -1.51 11.27 -19.28
CA THR A 156 -1.11 10.46 -20.44
C THR A 156 -1.27 8.95 -20.20
N GLU A 157 -0.97 8.49 -18.99
CA GLU A 157 -1.03 7.06 -18.65
C GLU A 157 -2.48 6.56 -18.47
N ILE A 158 -3.35 7.38 -17.90
CA ILE A 158 -4.78 7.06 -17.80
C ILE A 158 -5.43 7.00 -19.17
N LYS A 159 -5.08 7.91 -20.06
CA LYS A 159 -5.64 7.94 -21.45
C LYS A 159 -5.31 6.67 -22.24
N LYS A 160 -4.16 6.05 -22.00
CA LYS A 160 -3.79 4.79 -22.67
C LYS A 160 -4.80 3.68 -22.41
N LEU A 161 -5.41 3.64 -21.21
CA LEU A 161 -6.44 2.63 -20.89
C LEU A 161 -7.68 2.71 -21.79
N PHE A 162 -8.00 3.88 -22.33
CA PHE A 162 -9.17 4.09 -23.18
C PHE A 162 -8.86 3.96 -24.69
N ILE A 163 -7.58 3.91 -25.05
CA ILE A 163 -7.13 3.77 -26.45
C ILE A 163 -6.94 2.31 -26.80
N ASP A 164 -6.46 1.49 -25.86
CA ASP A 164 -6.22 0.06 -26.09
C ASP A 164 -7.50 -0.77 -26.20
N ASP A 165 -8.65 -0.27 -25.67
CA ASP A 165 -9.98 -0.89 -25.83
C ASP A 165 -10.70 -0.51 -27.12
N ALA A 166 -10.10 0.30 -28.00
CA ALA A 166 -10.71 0.82 -29.24
C ALA A 166 -10.21 0.13 -30.54
N LEU A 167 -9.53 -1.05 -30.42
CA LEU A 167 -9.07 -1.86 -31.57
C LEU A 167 -9.78 -3.22 -31.59
#